data_3accc4d6db5accf3b87b2f3c76b2bf7c
#
_entry.id   3accc4d6db5accf3b87b2f3c76b2bf7c
#
_cell.length_a   1.000
_cell.length_b   1.000
_cell.length_c   1.000
_cell.angle_alpha   90.00
_cell.angle_beta   90.00
_cell.angle_gamma   90.00
#
_symmetry.space_group_name_H-M   'P 1'
#
loop_
_entity.id
_entity.type
_entity.pdbx_description
1 polymer ?
#
loop_
_entity_poly.entity_id
_entity_poly.type
_entity_poly.pdbx_seq_one_letter_code
_entity_poly.pdbx_strand_id
1 'polypeptide(L)'
;MKRKYTALILCAALICISLSACFCESTATVKNANFSLKAETETASAELNGDYAKIDLTNPGLDAADITAVIYSLTEKKETARVNLGSGAFSTGNIKNGFFAVDETKKTVRFFDFLGTETYNAEIKTDADFFVTSYVSYDGKYLMYALPESCEIYLYELSNGKKYVTGKFTDSAESAGYSNGNFYIRSGSSCMLSVNTRKKQLITAFDSTDISLAAQNGGVGCGTGRELLYIDGKHADKTEKIYRRNINETVVNVIPNGIVTYLSASDTDILRIYGARDNAFREIRTSGNFLNCAGDENDRIIVTEKGEEDFNFGIYDINGIEKQSVNGKTKTETEANGETPEKTETHIIKNVPTFSQMPEYPTGCETVSAIMALRYAGYNITAVQFIDNYLPQSDGFNEKDGVRYGPDPEKTFIGSPRSEGGYGCFAPVIEKALTDYLGKSKAVINATDMTLTELCESYISNGMPVITWVTISMLDTYPAEKWKLENGKDFYWPANEHCMLLIGYDSESCYFNDPYVGKTVKYPKALAESRYNKLGKQAVVITDKIN
;
A
#
# COMPACT_ATOMS: atom_id res chain seq x y z
N MET A 1 -26.39 -17.45 -6.37
CA MET A 1 -25.23 -16.85 -7.03
C MET A 1 -25.16 -15.32 -6.82
N LYS A 2 -26.23 -14.53 -7.03
CA LYS A 2 -26.24 -13.06 -6.89
C LYS A 2 -25.75 -12.48 -5.52
N ARG A 3 -25.89 -13.18 -4.40
CA ARG A 3 -25.47 -12.68 -3.07
C ARG A 3 -23.97 -12.83 -2.74
N LYS A 4 -23.19 -13.59 -3.50
CA LYS A 4 -21.74 -13.74 -3.28
C LYS A 4 -20.91 -12.63 -3.92
N TYR A 5 -21.44 -12.00 -4.95
CA TYR A 5 -20.75 -10.93 -5.69
C TYR A 5 -20.88 -9.55 -5.06
N THR A 6 -21.94 -9.29 -4.27
CA THR A 6 -22.13 -8.00 -3.60
C THR A 6 -21.05 -7.72 -2.55
N ALA A 7 -20.52 -8.75 -1.89
CA ALA A 7 -19.42 -8.60 -0.94
C ALA A 7 -18.07 -8.40 -1.65
N LEU A 8 -17.91 -8.95 -2.86
CA LEU A 8 -16.72 -8.76 -3.69
C LEU A 8 -16.67 -7.35 -4.31
N ILE A 9 -17.83 -6.79 -4.63
CA ILE A 9 -17.98 -5.43 -5.17
C ILE A 9 -17.51 -4.37 -4.17
N LEU A 10 -17.84 -4.51 -2.88
CA LEU A 10 -17.34 -3.59 -1.85
C LEU A 10 -15.81 -3.66 -1.67
N CYS A 11 -15.23 -4.86 -1.79
CA CYS A 11 -13.76 -5.01 -1.72
C CYS A 11 -13.07 -4.46 -2.98
N ALA A 12 -13.63 -4.66 -4.17
CA ALA A 12 -13.07 -4.12 -5.41
C ALA A 12 -13.18 -2.59 -5.48
N ALA A 13 -14.29 -2.02 -5.02
CA ALA A 13 -14.49 -0.57 -4.97
C ALA A 13 -13.52 0.12 -4.01
N LEU A 14 -13.25 -0.48 -2.85
CA LEU A 14 -12.21 0.00 -1.91
C LEU A 14 -10.79 -0.18 -2.47
N ILE A 15 -10.54 -1.21 -3.27
CA ILE A 15 -9.24 -1.48 -3.90
C ILE A 15 -8.98 -0.50 -5.06
N CYS A 16 -9.97 -0.14 -5.88
CA CYS A 16 -9.78 0.79 -6.98
C CYS A 16 -9.57 2.25 -6.54
N ILE A 17 -10.16 2.68 -5.42
CA ILE A 17 -9.88 3.99 -4.82
C ILE A 17 -8.46 4.04 -4.24
N SER A 18 -7.94 2.89 -3.80
CA SER A 18 -6.60 2.80 -3.22
C SER A 18 -5.49 2.68 -4.25
N LEU A 19 -5.75 2.39 -5.53
CA LEU A 19 -4.69 1.99 -6.48
C LEU A 19 -4.17 3.08 -7.42
N SER A 20 -4.86 4.21 -7.60
CA SER A 20 -4.16 5.47 -7.91
C SER A 20 -3.59 6.15 -6.65
N ALA A 21 -3.98 5.69 -5.45
CA ALA A 21 -3.52 6.14 -4.14
C ALA A 21 -2.88 5.03 -3.29
N CYS A 22 -2.79 3.79 -3.75
CA CYS A 22 -2.45 2.64 -2.92
C CYS A 22 -0.99 2.23 -2.99
N PHE A 23 -0.10 3.18 -2.79
CA PHE A 23 1.27 2.86 -2.38
C PHE A 23 1.72 3.96 -1.44
N CYS A 24 1.43 3.83 -0.21
CA CYS A 24 2.18 4.24 0.96
C CYS A 24 1.30 4.71 2.10
N GLU A 25 1.01 3.82 2.97
CA GLU A 25 0.78 4.15 4.36
C GLU A 25 2.09 3.91 5.09
N SER A 26 2.95 4.89 5.17
CA SER A 26 4.02 4.97 6.14
C SER A 26 4.49 6.41 6.30
N THR A 27 4.68 6.78 7.52
CA THR A 27 4.83 8.14 8.02
C THR A 27 6.26 8.66 7.98
N ALA A 28 6.54 9.73 7.29
CA ALA A 28 7.75 10.54 7.41
C ALA A 28 7.54 11.99 6.95
N THR A 29 8.15 13.01 7.53
CA THR A 29 7.82 14.43 7.34
C THR A 29 8.75 15.15 6.36
N VAL A 30 8.25 15.84 5.35
CA VAL A 30 8.99 16.84 4.57
C VAL A 30 9.07 18.15 5.35
N LYS A 31 10.26 18.65 5.54
CA LYS A 31 10.42 20.05 5.96
C LYS A 31 10.23 20.92 4.72
N ASN A 32 9.21 21.78 4.73
CA ASN A 32 8.88 22.82 3.76
C ASN A 32 7.98 22.43 2.58
N ALA A 33 6.90 21.74 2.83
CA ALA A 33 5.78 21.77 1.92
C ALA A 33 4.88 22.97 2.24
N ASN A 34 4.44 23.68 1.22
CA ASN A 34 3.96 25.05 1.38
C ASN A 34 2.57 25.27 0.81
N PHE A 35 1.78 24.22 0.68
CA PHE A 35 0.40 24.31 0.29
C PHE A 35 -0.46 23.47 1.22
N SER A 36 -1.42 24.08 1.83
CA SER A 36 -2.31 23.47 2.81
C SER A 36 -3.74 23.49 2.28
N LEU A 37 -4.33 22.30 2.16
CA LEU A 37 -5.75 22.11 1.91
C LEU A 37 -6.41 21.65 3.19
N LYS A 38 -7.22 22.51 3.79
CA LYS A 38 -8.10 22.06 4.89
C LYS A 38 -9.09 21.04 4.35
N ALA A 39 -9.02 19.84 4.86
CA ALA A 39 -9.95 18.79 4.50
C ALA A 39 -10.14 17.82 5.65
N GLU A 40 -11.39 17.62 6.05
CA GLU A 40 -11.78 16.48 6.87
C GLU A 40 -11.75 15.20 6.01
N THR A 41 -10.55 14.80 5.55
CA THR A 41 -10.38 13.70 4.60
C THR A 41 -9.35 12.71 5.11
N GLU A 42 -9.52 11.43 4.76
CA GLU A 42 -8.61 10.38 5.18
C GLU A 42 -7.43 10.19 4.22
N THR A 43 -7.62 10.44 2.92
CA THR A 43 -6.58 10.23 1.92
C THR A 43 -6.56 11.34 0.86
N ALA A 44 -5.40 11.57 0.25
CA ALA A 44 -5.24 12.44 -0.90
C ALA A 44 -4.25 11.85 -1.90
N SER A 45 -4.54 12.00 -3.19
CA SER A 45 -3.58 11.76 -4.27
C SER A 45 -3.45 13.01 -5.12
N ALA A 46 -2.29 13.22 -5.74
CA ALA A 46 -2.05 14.39 -6.57
C ALA A 46 -1.44 13.99 -7.92
N GLU A 47 -1.77 14.74 -8.95
CA GLU A 47 -1.20 14.61 -10.29
C GLU A 47 -0.82 15.98 -10.82
N LEU A 48 0.24 16.03 -11.65
CA LEU A 48 0.67 17.26 -12.33
C LEU A 48 0.25 17.24 -13.79
N ASN A 49 -0.18 18.39 -14.29
CA ASN A 49 -0.45 18.59 -15.71
C ASN A 49 -0.16 20.06 -16.07
N GLY A 50 1.00 20.33 -16.66
CA GLY A 50 1.42 21.68 -17.01
C GLY A 50 1.49 22.61 -15.79
N ASP A 51 0.66 23.65 -15.75
CA ASP A 51 0.59 24.62 -14.65
C ASP A 51 -0.39 24.22 -13.54
N TYR A 52 -0.96 23.03 -13.62
CA TYR A 52 -1.99 22.62 -12.66
C TYR A 52 -1.60 21.37 -11.89
N ALA A 53 -1.92 21.36 -10.62
CA ALA A 53 -1.98 20.16 -9.79
C ALA A 53 -3.45 19.80 -9.56
N LYS A 54 -3.84 18.56 -9.88
CA LYS A 54 -5.12 17.97 -9.51
C LYS A 54 -4.90 17.14 -8.25
N ILE A 55 -5.75 17.32 -7.27
CA ILE A 55 -5.68 16.64 -5.99
C ILE A 55 -7.01 15.99 -5.72
N ASP A 56 -7.04 14.67 -5.64
CA ASP A 56 -8.22 13.91 -5.29
C ASP A 56 -8.26 13.71 -3.78
N LEU A 57 -9.25 14.28 -3.12
CA LEU A 57 -9.51 14.13 -1.71
C LEU A 57 -10.62 13.09 -1.53
N THR A 58 -10.39 12.10 -0.68
CA THR A 58 -11.34 11.05 -0.39
C THR A 58 -11.89 11.21 1.02
N ASN A 59 -13.18 11.47 1.14
CA ASN A 59 -13.91 11.47 2.41
C ASN A 59 -14.53 10.10 2.65
N PRO A 60 -14.34 9.47 3.80
CA PRO A 60 -15.03 8.23 4.12
C PRO A 60 -16.50 8.50 4.33
N GLY A 61 -17.35 8.01 3.43
CA GLY A 61 -18.79 7.97 3.62
C GLY A 61 -19.21 6.75 4.45
N LEU A 62 -20.45 6.73 4.93
CA LEU A 62 -20.99 5.59 5.68
C LEU A 62 -21.08 4.30 4.85
N ASP A 63 -21.29 4.42 3.53
CA ASP A 63 -21.44 3.27 2.61
C ASP A 63 -20.46 3.29 1.43
N ALA A 64 -19.91 4.45 1.07
CA ALA A 64 -18.89 4.63 0.04
C ALA A 64 -18.16 5.96 0.24
N ALA A 65 -16.90 6.01 -0.13
CA ALA A 65 -16.10 7.24 -0.04
C ALA A 65 -16.56 8.26 -1.09
N ASP A 66 -16.73 9.52 -0.67
CA ASP A 66 -16.94 10.65 -1.57
C ASP A 66 -15.59 11.17 -2.05
N ILE A 67 -15.45 11.37 -3.37
CA ILE A 67 -14.24 11.89 -3.97
C ILE A 67 -14.46 13.32 -4.45
N THR A 68 -13.58 14.21 -4.04
CA THR A 68 -13.54 15.60 -4.49
C THR A 68 -12.20 15.88 -5.18
N ALA A 69 -12.23 16.22 -6.46
CA ALA A 69 -11.06 16.70 -7.19
C ALA A 69 -10.89 18.21 -6.96
N VAL A 70 -9.73 18.61 -6.44
CA VAL A 70 -9.34 20.01 -6.25
C VAL A 70 -8.28 20.35 -7.28
N ILE A 71 -8.49 21.43 -8.02
CA ILE A 71 -7.55 21.93 -9.02
C ILE A 71 -6.86 23.16 -8.49
N TYR A 72 -5.54 23.16 -8.54
CA TYR A 72 -4.67 24.19 -8.05
C TYR A 72 -3.75 24.71 -9.15
N SER A 73 -3.71 26.04 -9.37
CA SER A 73 -2.75 26.66 -10.28
C SER A 73 -1.42 26.89 -9.56
N LEU A 74 -0.34 26.35 -10.15
CA LEU A 74 1.02 26.51 -9.64
C LEU A 74 1.54 27.95 -9.83
N THR A 75 1.16 28.60 -10.95
CA THR A 75 1.55 30.00 -11.25
C THR A 75 0.79 30.96 -10.37
N GLU A 76 -0.52 30.83 -10.25
CA GLU A 76 -1.36 31.73 -9.43
C GLU A 76 -1.29 31.39 -7.94
N LYS A 77 -0.75 30.22 -7.59
CA LYS A 77 -0.59 29.70 -6.22
C LYS A 77 -1.92 29.67 -5.44
N LYS A 78 -3.00 29.25 -6.10
CA LYS A 78 -4.33 29.17 -5.49
C LYS A 78 -5.16 28.03 -6.08
N GLU A 79 -6.16 27.60 -5.32
CA GLU A 79 -7.23 26.74 -5.81
C GLU A 79 -8.02 27.46 -6.92
N THR A 80 -8.20 26.81 -8.07
CA THR A 80 -8.95 27.34 -9.21
C THR A 80 -10.31 26.69 -9.34
N ALA A 81 -10.44 25.46 -8.90
CA ALA A 81 -11.71 24.73 -8.94
C ALA A 81 -11.76 23.58 -7.91
N ARG A 82 -12.99 23.20 -7.57
CA ARG A 82 -13.31 22.05 -6.75
C ARG A 82 -14.49 21.31 -7.35
N VAL A 83 -14.30 20.03 -7.68
CA VAL A 83 -15.32 19.21 -8.35
C VAL A 83 -15.64 18.00 -7.47
N ASN A 84 -16.87 17.92 -6.98
CA ASN A 84 -17.35 16.71 -6.31
C ASN A 84 -17.69 15.66 -7.38
N LEU A 85 -16.97 14.53 -7.36
CA LEU A 85 -17.20 13.41 -8.27
C LEU A 85 -18.32 12.50 -7.77
N GLY A 86 -18.66 12.57 -6.48
CA GLY A 86 -19.67 11.74 -5.80
C GLY A 86 -19.05 10.52 -5.14
N SER A 87 -19.92 9.66 -4.61
CA SER A 87 -19.53 8.40 -3.96
C SER A 87 -19.51 7.25 -4.96
N GLY A 88 -18.49 6.39 -4.86
CA GLY A 88 -18.37 5.20 -5.71
C GLY A 88 -16.93 4.81 -5.98
N ALA A 89 -16.75 3.83 -6.87
CA ALA A 89 -15.44 3.44 -7.39
C ALA A 89 -15.10 4.33 -8.59
N PHE A 90 -14.05 5.11 -8.47
CA PHE A 90 -13.59 5.99 -9.54
C PHE A 90 -12.16 5.68 -9.96
N SER A 91 -11.95 5.62 -11.27
CA SER A 91 -10.64 5.79 -11.89
C SER A 91 -10.52 7.26 -12.34
N THR A 92 -9.47 7.93 -11.93
CA THR A 92 -9.19 9.32 -12.29
C THR A 92 -7.80 9.42 -12.92
N GLY A 93 -7.56 10.49 -13.66
CA GLY A 93 -6.25 10.73 -14.26
C GLY A 93 -6.25 11.95 -15.17
N ASN A 94 -5.07 12.35 -15.61
CA ASN A 94 -4.90 13.47 -16.50
C ASN A 94 -5.25 13.15 -17.95
N ILE A 95 -5.89 14.12 -18.61
CA ILE A 95 -5.96 14.23 -20.08
C ILE A 95 -5.31 15.54 -20.50
N LYS A 96 -5.03 15.69 -21.80
CA LYS A 96 -4.24 16.81 -22.34
C LYS A 96 -4.67 18.20 -21.84
N ASN A 97 -5.97 18.44 -21.71
CA ASN A 97 -6.52 19.76 -21.37
C ASN A 97 -7.37 19.71 -20.09
N GLY A 98 -7.06 18.82 -19.15
CA GLY A 98 -7.83 18.67 -17.94
C GLY A 98 -7.64 17.29 -17.32
N PHE A 99 -8.71 16.75 -16.75
CA PHE A 99 -8.69 15.43 -16.13
C PHE A 99 -9.96 14.65 -16.45
N PHE A 100 -9.89 13.33 -16.27
CA PHE A 100 -11.06 12.45 -16.40
C PHE A 100 -11.45 11.87 -15.04
N ALA A 101 -12.72 11.47 -14.95
CA ALA A 101 -13.24 10.60 -13.92
C ALA A 101 -14.13 9.53 -14.55
N VAL A 102 -13.82 8.25 -14.30
CA VAL A 102 -14.65 7.12 -14.68
C VAL A 102 -15.29 6.54 -13.44
N ASP A 103 -16.61 6.63 -13.34
CA ASP A 103 -17.37 5.89 -12.32
C ASP A 103 -17.52 4.44 -12.81
N GLU A 104 -16.74 3.55 -12.21
CA GLU A 104 -16.66 2.15 -12.65
C GLU A 104 -17.93 1.36 -12.34
N THR A 105 -18.70 1.81 -11.32
CA THR A 105 -19.98 1.21 -10.97
C THR A 105 -21.10 1.69 -11.89
N LYS A 106 -21.18 3.00 -12.12
CA LYS A 106 -22.19 3.59 -13.02
C LYS A 106 -21.80 3.49 -14.49
N LYS A 107 -20.54 3.14 -14.77
CA LYS A 107 -19.97 3.05 -16.14
C LYS A 107 -20.06 4.37 -16.89
N THR A 108 -19.84 5.49 -16.20
CA THR A 108 -19.86 6.82 -16.78
C THR A 108 -18.46 7.39 -16.88
N VAL A 109 -18.16 8.04 -17.98
CA VAL A 109 -16.91 8.76 -18.25
C VAL A 109 -17.18 10.24 -18.30
N ARG A 110 -16.50 11.03 -17.49
CA ARG A 110 -16.61 12.49 -17.47
C ARG A 110 -15.24 13.11 -17.65
N PHE A 111 -15.17 14.20 -18.39
CA PHE A 111 -13.98 15.03 -18.52
C PHE A 111 -14.25 16.42 -17.97
N PHE A 112 -13.25 16.97 -17.35
CA PHE A 112 -13.26 18.31 -16.76
C PHE A 112 -12.04 19.08 -17.24
N ASP A 113 -12.21 20.38 -17.48
CA ASP A 113 -11.09 21.30 -17.66
C ASP A 113 -10.46 21.70 -16.32
N PHE A 114 -9.38 22.48 -16.36
CA PHE A 114 -8.70 22.96 -15.14
C PHE A 114 -9.45 24.08 -14.40
N LEU A 115 -10.60 24.49 -14.87
CA LEU A 115 -11.53 25.38 -14.19
C LEU A 115 -12.70 24.59 -13.56
N GLY A 116 -12.66 23.27 -13.62
CA GLY A 116 -13.68 22.38 -13.07
C GLY A 116 -14.94 22.26 -13.94
N THR A 117 -14.92 22.78 -15.17
CA THR A 117 -16.08 22.69 -16.09
C THR A 117 -16.13 21.30 -16.71
N GLU A 118 -17.27 20.62 -16.61
CA GLU A 118 -17.49 19.35 -17.29
C GLU A 118 -17.57 19.57 -18.80
N THR A 119 -16.64 18.97 -19.55
CA THR A 119 -16.51 19.13 -21.00
C THR A 119 -16.97 17.91 -21.80
N TYR A 120 -17.13 16.77 -21.11
CA TYR A 120 -17.60 15.51 -21.71
C TYR A 120 -18.28 14.65 -20.65
N ASN A 121 -19.36 13.97 -21.06
CA ASN A 121 -20.07 13.01 -20.22
C ASN A 121 -20.71 11.94 -21.10
N ALA A 122 -20.43 10.68 -20.83
CA ALA A 122 -21.02 9.55 -21.53
C ALA A 122 -21.18 8.32 -20.65
N GLU A 123 -22.29 7.61 -20.83
CA GLU A 123 -22.52 6.29 -20.26
C GLU A 123 -22.04 5.21 -21.25
N ILE A 124 -21.24 4.27 -20.77
CA ILE A 124 -20.71 3.16 -21.56
C ILE A 124 -21.66 1.98 -21.46
N LYS A 125 -22.36 1.69 -22.53
CA LYS A 125 -23.32 0.57 -22.59
C LYS A 125 -22.59 -0.77 -22.62
N THR A 126 -22.83 -1.58 -21.60
CA THR A 126 -22.32 -2.94 -21.46
C THR A 126 -23.26 -3.76 -20.58
N ASP A 127 -23.29 -5.06 -20.78
CA ASP A 127 -24.11 -5.99 -19.99
C ASP A 127 -23.51 -6.27 -18.60
N ALA A 128 -22.27 -5.86 -18.35
CA ALA A 128 -21.63 -6.02 -17.04
C ALA A 128 -22.17 -5.01 -16.02
N ASP A 129 -22.21 -5.42 -14.76
CA ASP A 129 -22.69 -4.58 -13.67
C ASP A 129 -21.68 -3.44 -13.36
N PHE A 130 -20.38 -3.67 -13.52
CA PHE A 130 -19.30 -2.70 -13.25
C PHE A 130 -18.03 -3.00 -14.05
N PHE A 131 -17.06 -2.09 -14.05
CA PHE A 131 -15.69 -2.34 -14.54
C PHE A 131 -14.80 -2.81 -13.37
N VAL A 132 -13.93 -3.79 -13.64
CA VAL A 132 -12.90 -4.20 -12.67
C VAL A 132 -11.81 -3.13 -12.56
N THR A 133 -11.47 -2.52 -13.69
CA THR A 133 -10.54 -1.41 -13.82
C THR A 133 -10.82 -0.66 -15.11
N SER A 134 -10.47 0.61 -15.13
CA SER A 134 -10.63 1.47 -16.31
C SER A 134 -9.56 2.55 -16.36
N TYR A 135 -9.27 3.08 -17.53
CA TYR A 135 -8.39 4.22 -17.71
C TYR A 135 -8.65 4.92 -19.05
N VAL A 136 -8.45 6.24 -19.12
CA VAL A 136 -8.62 7.03 -20.34
C VAL A 136 -7.25 7.38 -20.93
N SER A 137 -7.12 7.32 -22.27
CA SER A 137 -5.91 7.77 -22.95
C SER A 137 -5.67 9.27 -22.75
N TYR A 138 -4.39 9.69 -22.69
CA TYR A 138 -4.05 11.09 -22.44
C TYR A 138 -4.66 12.09 -23.46
N ASP A 139 -4.87 11.65 -24.72
CA ASP A 139 -5.55 12.45 -25.74
C ASP A 139 -7.09 12.45 -25.65
N GLY A 140 -7.65 11.76 -24.65
CA GLY A 140 -9.09 11.70 -24.42
C GLY A 140 -9.88 10.92 -25.46
N LYS A 141 -9.22 10.10 -26.32
CA LYS A 141 -9.92 9.41 -27.44
C LYS A 141 -10.39 8.02 -27.10
N TYR A 142 -9.69 7.34 -26.19
CA TYR A 142 -9.94 5.95 -25.87
C TYR A 142 -10.17 5.76 -24.38
N LEU A 143 -11.15 4.92 -24.04
CA LEU A 143 -11.31 4.30 -22.74
C LEU A 143 -10.87 2.84 -22.85
N MET A 144 -9.99 2.40 -21.98
CA MET A 144 -9.75 0.99 -21.69
C MET A 144 -10.55 0.60 -20.46
N TYR A 145 -11.21 -0.55 -20.49
CA TYR A 145 -11.86 -1.12 -19.31
C TYR A 145 -11.82 -2.65 -19.35
N ALA A 146 -11.91 -3.26 -18.17
CA ALA A 146 -11.91 -4.70 -17.99
C ALA A 146 -13.22 -5.15 -17.32
N LEU A 147 -13.76 -6.29 -17.74
CA LEU A 147 -15.02 -6.84 -17.24
C LEU A 147 -14.78 -8.07 -16.35
N PRO A 148 -15.50 -8.20 -15.21
CA PRO A 148 -15.23 -9.27 -14.24
C PRO A 148 -15.65 -10.66 -14.74
N GLU A 149 -16.79 -10.77 -15.43
CA GLU A 149 -17.36 -12.07 -15.76
C GLU A 149 -16.65 -12.76 -16.95
N SER A 150 -16.30 -11.99 -17.97
CA SER A 150 -15.64 -12.51 -19.18
C SER A 150 -14.11 -12.51 -19.08
N CYS A 151 -13.56 -11.84 -18.06
CA CYS A 151 -12.12 -11.51 -17.93
C CYS A 151 -11.57 -10.79 -19.18
N GLU A 152 -12.42 -10.13 -19.95
CA GLU A 152 -12.05 -9.46 -21.20
C GLU A 152 -11.66 -8.01 -20.97
N ILE A 153 -10.67 -7.57 -21.73
CA ILE A 153 -10.19 -6.19 -21.79
C ILE A 153 -10.71 -5.55 -23.06
N TYR A 154 -11.39 -4.44 -22.91
CA TYR A 154 -11.99 -3.68 -24.00
C TYR A 154 -11.26 -2.37 -24.23
N LEU A 155 -11.18 -1.98 -25.50
CA LEU A 155 -10.85 -0.64 -25.93
C LEU A 155 -12.09 0.00 -26.55
N TYR A 156 -12.47 1.18 -26.05
CA TYR A 156 -13.65 1.91 -26.49
C TYR A 156 -13.26 3.26 -27.07
N GLU A 157 -13.70 3.55 -28.30
CA GLU A 157 -13.49 4.86 -28.93
C GLU A 157 -14.58 5.84 -28.47
N LEU A 158 -14.21 6.83 -27.67
CA LEU A 158 -15.15 7.77 -27.06
C LEU A 158 -15.90 8.65 -28.09
N SER A 159 -15.30 8.90 -29.26
CA SER A 159 -15.89 9.75 -30.30
C SER A 159 -17.05 9.11 -31.05
N ASN A 160 -17.09 7.78 -31.19
CA ASN A 160 -18.06 7.07 -32.03
C ASN A 160 -18.70 5.85 -31.36
N GLY A 161 -18.31 5.55 -30.11
CA GLY A 161 -18.87 4.44 -29.37
C GLY A 161 -18.41 3.05 -29.82
N LYS A 162 -17.39 2.95 -30.67
CA LYS A 162 -16.91 1.68 -31.19
C LYS A 162 -16.10 0.93 -30.17
N LYS A 163 -16.45 -0.35 -29.98
CA LYS A 163 -15.89 -1.24 -28.96
C LYS A 163 -15.07 -2.36 -29.60
N TYR A 164 -13.91 -2.68 -29.02
CA TYR A 164 -13.03 -3.74 -29.46
C TYR A 164 -12.63 -4.61 -28.26
N VAL A 165 -12.78 -5.92 -28.40
CA VAL A 165 -12.16 -6.88 -27.45
C VAL A 165 -10.69 -6.99 -27.81
N THR A 166 -9.82 -6.70 -26.89
CA THR A 166 -8.36 -6.65 -27.14
C THR A 166 -7.65 -7.89 -26.63
N GLY A 167 -8.13 -8.50 -25.56
CA GLY A 167 -7.54 -9.67 -24.92
C GLY A 167 -8.26 -10.02 -23.64
N LYS A 168 -7.63 -10.90 -22.85
CA LYS A 168 -8.11 -11.34 -21.55
C LYS A 168 -7.03 -11.20 -20.50
N PHE A 169 -7.47 -10.99 -19.25
CA PHE A 169 -6.61 -11.06 -18.07
C PHE A 169 -6.85 -12.36 -17.30
N THR A 170 -5.95 -12.70 -16.39
CA THR A 170 -6.05 -13.82 -15.45
C THR A 170 -6.09 -13.26 -14.04
N ASP A 171 -6.89 -13.87 -13.16
CA ASP A 171 -7.07 -13.54 -11.75
C ASP A 171 -7.64 -12.14 -11.47
N SER A 172 -6.85 -11.09 -11.63
CA SER A 172 -7.24 -9.68 -11.41
C SER A 172 -6.67 -8.79 -12.49
N ALA A 173 -7.26 -7.62 -12.66
CA ALA A 173 -6.75 -6.59 -13.56
C ALA A 173 -6.74 -5.23 -12.86
N GLU A 174 -5.61 -4.54 -12.95
CA GLU A 174 -5.42 -3.18 -12.43
C GLU A 174 -4.77 -2.31 -13.51
N SER A 175 -5.32 -1.13 -13.75
CA SER A 175 -4.69 -0.18 -14.66
C SER A 175 -3.44 0.40 -14.01
N ALA A 176 -2.33 0.35 -14.75
CA ALA A 176 -1.09 1.02 -14.38
C ALA A 176 -0.89 2.33 -15.15
N GLY A 177 -1.85 2.71 -16.01
CA GLY A 177 -1.87 3.96 -16.73
C GLY A 177 -1.77 3.84 -18.25
N TYR A 178 -1.48 4.96 -18.88
CA TYR A 178 -1.36 5.09 -20.33
C TYR A 178 -0.08 5.81 -20.71
N SER A 179 0.64 5.24 -21.67
CA SER A 179 1.87 5.82 -22.19
C SER A 179 2.05 5.50 -23.67
N ASN A 180 2.36 6.53 -24.48
CA ASN A 180 2.73 6.43 -25.91
C ASN A 180 1.84 5.49 -26.76
N GLY A 181 0.52 5.62 -26.61
CA GLY A 181 -0.43 4.85 -27.42
C GLY A 181 -0.74 3.46 -26.88
N ASN A 182 -0.30 3.14 -25.66
CA ASN A 182 -0.58 1.88 -25.00
C ASN A 182 -1.17 2.10 -23.61
N PHE A 183 -2.20 1.32 -23.26
CA PHE A 183 -2.59 1.11 -21.88
C PHE A 183 -1.80 -0.03 -21.29
N TYR A 184 -1.43 0.10 -20.04
CA TYR A 184 -0.71 -0.92 -19.29
C TYR A 184 -1.58 -1.39 -18.14
N ILE A 185 -1.60 -2.69 -17.93
CA ILE A 185 -2.47 -3.36 -16.98
C ILE A 185 -1.65 -4.39 -16.23
N ARG A 186 -1.72 -4.39 -14.92
CA ARG A 186 -1.23 -5.49 -14.11
C ARG A 186 -2.31 -6.57 -14.04
N SER A 187 -1.97 -7.80 -14.39
CA SER A 187 -2.85 -8.96 -14.26
C SER A 187 -2.28 -9.92 -13.23
N GLY A 188 -2.99 -10.08 -12.12
CA GLY A 188 -2.46 -10.78 -10.96
C GLY A 188 -1.22 -10.10 -10.37
N SER A 189 -0.38 -10.85 -9.66
CA SER A 189 0.88 -10.35 -9.07
C SER A 189 2.08 -10.44 -10.02
N SER A 190 1.95 -11.11 -11.15
CA SER A 190 3.10 -11.56 -11.95
C SER A 190 3.03 -11.24 -13.44
N CYS A 191 1.96 -10.63 -13.94
CA CYS A 191 1.81 -10.40 -15.37
C CYS A 191 1.52 -8.93 -15.71
N MET A 192 2.26 -8.37 -16.66
CA MET A 192 1.98 -7.08 -17.27
C MET A 192 1.39 -7.28 -18.67
N LEU A 193 0.22 -6.72 -18.90
CA LEU A 193 -0.46 -6.67 -20.20
C LEU A 193 -0.36 -5.28 -20.79
N SER A 194 -0.23 -5.18 -22.12
CA SER A 194 -0.20 -3.92 -22.86
C SER A 194 -1.21 -3.93 -23.98
N VAL A 195 -2.10 -2.93 -24.02
CA VAL A 195 -3.12 -2.76 -25.05
C VAL A 195 -2.77 -1.58 -25.94
N ASN A 196 -2.48 -1.86 -27.19
CA ASN A 196 -2.13 -0.84 -28.18
C ASN A 196 -3.38 -0.22 -28.81
N THR A 197 -3.51 1.10 -28.74
CA THR A 197 -4.68 1.83 -29.27
C THR A 197 -4.76 1.85 -30.79
N ARG A 198 -3.64 1.75 -31.51
CA ARG A 198 -3.61 1.71 -32.99
C ARG A 198 -3.96 0.33 -33.51
N LYS A 199 -3.31 -0.72 -32.96
CA LYS A 199 -3.56 -2.12 -33.33
C LYS A 199 -4.86 -2.67 -32.75
N LYS A 200 -5.40 -2.03 -31.70
CA LYS A 200 -6.64 -2.40 -31.01
C LYS A 200 -6.62 -3.84 -30.50
N GLN A 201 -5.47 -4.24 -29.96
CA GLN A 201 -5.24 -5.59 -29.47
C GLN A 201 -4.18 -5.58 -28.35
N LEU A 202 -4.18 -6.64 -27.58
CA LEU A 202 -3.09 -6.99 -26.68
C LEU A 202 -1.84 -7.30 -27.51
N ILE A 203 -0.72 -6.61 -27.22
CA ILE A 203 0.52 -6.78 -27.98
C ILE A 203 1.69 -7.31 -27.14
N THR A 204 1.62 -7.18 -25.83
CA THR A 204 2.71 -7.55 -24.94
C THR A 204 2.13 -8.19 -23.70
N ALA A 205 2.73 -9.31 -23.31
CA ALA A 205 2.62 -9.89 -21.97
C ALA A 205 4.02 -10.07 -21.43
N PHE A 206 4.25 -9.63 -20.22
CA PHE A 206 5.51 -9.76 -19.53
C PHE A 206 5.26 -10.48 -18.20
N ASP A 207 5.87 -11.64 -18.04
CA ASP A 207 5.73 -12.43 -16.82
C ASP A 207 6.95 -12.23 -15.92
N SER A 208 6.71 -11.93 -14.67
CA SER A 208 7.74 -11.86 -13.64
C SER A 208 7.12 -12.04 -12.26
N THR A 209 7.92 -12.35 -11.27
CA THR A 209 7.46 -12.42 -9.89
C THR A 209 7.45 -11.03 -9.27
N ASP A 210 6.38 -10.70 -8.54
CA ASP A 210 6.26 -9.47 -7.75
C ASP A 210 6.42 -8.17 -8.57
N ILE A 211 5.45 -7.91 -9.46
CA ILE A 211 5.45 -6.74 -10.33
C ILE A 211 4.83 -5.53 -9.62
N SER A 212 5.60 -4.47 -9.44
CA SER A 212 5.10 -3.10 -9.25
C SER A 212 5.24 -2.32 -10.56
N LEU A 213 4.18 -1.61 -10.96
CA LEU A 213 4.08 -1.05 -12.30
C LEU A 213 3.48 0.35 -12.27
N ALA A 214 4.10 1.27 -13.00
CA ALA A 214 3.54 2.57 -13.31
C ALA A 214 3.77 2.91 -14.78
N ALA A 215 2.79 3.51 -15.44
CA ALA A 215 2.87 3.89 -16.86
C ALA A 215 2.31 5.30 -17.05
N GLN A 216 3.16 6.25 -17.36
CA GLN A 216 2.79 7.65 -17.53
C GLN A 216 3.80 8.38 -18.42
N ASN A 217 3.38 9.47 -19.06
CA ASN A 217 4.26 10.50 -19.65
C ASN A 217 5.39 9.99 -20.57
N GLY A 218 5.16 8.91 -21.28
CA GLY A 218 6.12 8.41 -22.28
C GLY A 218 7.02 7.28 -21.80
N GLY A 219 6.92 6.84 -20.54
CA GLY A 219 7.66 5.71 -20.02
C GLY A 219 6.80 4.69 -19.30
N VAL A 220 7.38 3.55 -18.98
CA VAL A 220 6.84 2.53 -18.11
C VAL A 220 7.92 2.09 -17.15
N GLY A 221 7.65 2.16 -15.86
CA GLY A 221 8.50 1.65 -14.80
C GLY A 221 7.94 0.32 -14.28
N CYS A 222 8.76 -0.71 -14.25
CA CYS A 222 8.40 -2.01 -13.70
C CYS A 222 9.46 -2.46 -12.69
N GLY A 223 9.02 -2.79 -11.48
CA GLY A 223 9.86 -3.41 -10.45
C GLY A 223 9.64 -4.93 -10.44
N THR A 224 10.70 -5.71 -10.48
CA THR A 224 10.66 -7.17 -10.45
C THR A 224 11.71 -7.67 -9.46
N GLY A 225 11.31 -8.20 -8.32
CA GLY A 225 12.28 -8.66 -7.33
C GLY A 225 13.30 -7.55 -6.97
N ARG A 226 14.57 -7.73 -7.37
CA ARG A 226 15.64 -6.74 -7.14
C ARG A 226 15.97 -5.86 -8.34
N GLU A 227 15.18 -5.92 -9.39
CA GLU A 227 15.44 -5.18 -10.62
C GLU A 227 14.38 -4.12 -10.88
N LEU A 228 14.80 -3.01 -11.45
CA LEU A 228 13.95 -1.97 -12.01
C LEU A 228 14.14 -1.96 -13.52
N LEU A 229 13.05 -2.10 -14.23
CA LEU A 229 13.00 -2.06 -15.68
C LEU A 229 12.37 -0.74 -16.11
N TYR A 230 13.07 0.03 -16.91
CA TYR A 230 12.48 1.17 -17.61
C TYR A 230 12.20 0.75 -19.06
N ILE A 231 10.97 0.91 -19.47
CA ILE A 231 10.53 0.61 -20.83
C ILE A 231 10.13 1.95 -21.46
N ASP A 232 10.81 2.33 -22.55
CA ASP A 232 10.34 3.43 -23.38
C ASP A 232 8.98 3.05 -23.96
N GLY A 233 7.96 3.86 -23.67
CA GLY A 233 6.61 3.59 -24.13
C GLY A 233 6.44 3.55 -25.66
N LYS A 234 7.46 3.96 -26.44
CA LYS A 234 7.47 3.79 -27.90
C LYS A 234 7.74 2.34 -28.32
N HIS A 235 8.40 1.58 -27.46
CA HIS A 235 8.85 0.21 -27.73
C HIS A 235 8.49 -0.69 -26.54
N ALA A 236 7.19 -0.89 -26.32
CA ALA A 236 6.65 -1.63 -25.18
C ALA A 236 7.18 -3.07 -25.02
N ASP A 237 7.78 -3.61 -26.07
CA ASP A 237 8.42 -4.92 -26.11
C ASP A 237 9.93 -4.91 -25.84
N LYS A 238 10.50 -3.72 -25.59
CA LYS A 238 11.94 -3.55 -25.35
C LYS A 238 12.20 -2.87 -24.02
N THR A 239 12.93 -3.56 -23.18
CA THR A 239 13.48 -3.00 -21.95
C THR A 239 14.69 -2.15 -22.29
N GLU A 240 14.66 -0.85 -22.00
CA GLU A 240 15.76 0.06 -22.30
C GLU A 240 16.82 0.10 -21.21
N LYS A 241 16.44 -0.15 -19.95
CA LYS A 241 17.41 -0.08 -18.85
C LYS A 241 17.00 -0.93 -17.66
N ILE A 242 17.99 -1.55 -17.04
CA ILE A 242 17.84 -2.33 -15.82
C ILE A 242 18.66 -1.68 -14.71
N TYR A 243 18.01 -1.36 -13.62
CA TYR A 243 18.63 -0.91 -12.39
C TYR A 243 18.51 -1.99 -11.33
N ARG A 244 19.48 -2.07 -10.42
CA ARG A 244 19.32 -2.84 -9.19
C ARG A 244 18.71 -1.95 -8.12
N ARG A 245 17.65 -2.42 -7.49
CA ARG A 245 16.98 -1.77 -6.37
C ARG A 245 17.16 -2.51 -5.07
N ASN A 246 16.88 -1.86 -3.95
CA ASN A 246 16.64 -2.55 -2.70
C ASN A 246 15.36 -3.39 -2.81
N ILE A 247 15.33 -4.54 -2.16
CA ILE A 247 14.16 -5.43 -2.16
C ILE A 247 12.89 -4.74 -1.62
N ASN A 248 13.06 -3.71 -0.80
CA ASN A 248 11.96 -2.96 -0.18
C ASN A 248 11.57 -1.69 -0.97
N GLU A 249 12.12 -1.49 -2.15
CA GLU A 249 11.73 -0.36 -3.00
C GLU A 249 10.55 -0.73 -3.88
N THR A 250 9.51 0.11 -3.89
CA THR A 250 8.34 -0.03 -4.74
C THR A 250 8.36 1.03 -5.83
N VAL A 251 8.05 0.67 -7.08
CA VAL A 251 7.81 1.66 -8.14
C VAL A 251 6.51 2.39 -7.83
N VAL A 252 6.59 3.70 -7.66
CA VAL A 252 5.43 4.54 -7.34
C VAL A 252 5.07 5.48 -8.48
N ASN A 253 6.03 5.84 -9.31
CA ASN A 253 5.75 6.67 -10.50
C ASN A 253 6.83 6.51 -11.57
N VAL A 254 6.55 7.06 -12.75
CA VAL A 254 7.48 7.17 -13.85
C VAL A 254 7.39 8.57 -14.46
N ILE A 255 8.55 9.11 -14.82
CA ILE A 255 8.70 10.37 -15.54
C ILE A 255 9.42 10.11 -16.87
N PRO A 256 9.38 11.01 -17.86
CA PRO A 256 9.96 10.77 -19.19
C PRO A 256 11.42 10.32 -19.17
N ASN A 257 12.19 10.78 -18.18
CA ASN A 257 13.61 10.46 -18.06
C ASN A 257 13.95 9.66 -16.80
N GLY A 258 12.99 8.95 -16.19
CA GLY A 258 13.30 8.15 -15.01
C GLY A 258 12.14 7.38 -14.38
N ILE A 259 12.49 6.60 -13.38
CA ILE A 259 11.57 5.85 -12.52
C ILE A 259 11.66 6.44 -11.12
N VAL A 260 10.52 6.64 -10.50
CA VAL A 260 10.44 7.03 -9.10
C VAL A 260 10.04 5.83 -8.27
N THR A 261 10.86 5.50 -7.27
CA THR A 261 10.58 4.45 -6.30
C THR A 261 10.43 5.05 -4.92
N TYR A 262 9.73 4.33 -4.09
CA TYR A 262 9.56 4.62 -2.68
C TYR A 262 10.27 3.57 -1.83
N LEU A 263 10.97 4.03 -0.81
CA LEU A 263 11.62 3.22 0.20
C LEU A 263 11.26 3.77 1.58
N SER A 264 10.55 3.00 2.38
CA SER A 264 10.35 3.34 3.78
C SER A 264 11.64 3.12 4.57
N ALA A 265 12.09 4.13 5.28
CA ALA A 265 13.24 4.06 6.17
C ALA A 265 12.84 4.46 7.60
N SER A 266 13.60 4.03 8.60
CA SER A 266 13.23 4.13 10.03
C SER A 266 12.91 5.55 10.53
N ASP A 267 13.49 6.58 9.92
CA ASP A 267 13.31 7.97 10.37
C ASP A 267 12.90 8.92 9.25
N THR A 268 12.95 8.46 8.00
CA THR A 268 12.62 9.25 6.83
C THR A 268 12.16 8.33 5.72
N ASP A 269 11.11 8.68 5.02
CA ASP A 269 10.79 8.04 3.77
C ASP A 269 11.64 8.63 2.65
N ILE A 270 12.04 7.78 1.74
CA ILE A 270 12.94 8.13 0.66
C ILE A 270 12.26 7.84 -0.67
N LEU A 271 12.10 8.87 -1.48
CA LEU A 271 11.82 8.68 -2.90
C LEU A 271 13.15 8.64 -3.64
N ARG A 272 13.36 7.63 -4.46
CA ARG A 272 14.52 7.52 -5.34
C ARG A 272 14.11 7.75 -6.77
N ILE A 273 14.83 8.64 -7.44
CA ILE A 273 14.66 8.93 -8.86
C ILE A 273 15.80 8.25 -9.59
N TYR A 274 15.50 7.19 -10.31
CA TYR A 274 16.46 6.48 -11.17
C TYR A 274 16.40 7.08 -12.58
N GLY A 275 17.42 7.84 -12.95
CA GLY A 275 17.45 8.53 -14.24
C GLY A 275 17.64 7.57 -15.41
N ALA A 276 16.80 7.69 -16.45
CA ALA A 276 16.88 6.83 -17.65
C ALA A 276 18.16 7.01 -18.48
N ARG A 277 18.90 8.09 -18.28
CA ARG A 277 20.09 8.44 -19.07
C ARG A 277 21.42 8.24 -18.34
N ASP A 278 21.40 8.09 -17.05
CA ASP A 278 22.58 7.86 -16.22
C ASP A 278 22.38 6.64 -15.31
N ASN A 279 23.46 6.10 -14.75
CA ASN A 279 23.41 4.98 -13.84
C ASN A 279 23.32 5.41 -12.36
N ALA A 280 22.92 6.64 -12.12
CA ALA A 280 22.80 7.20 -10.79
C ALA A 280 21.33 7.29 -10.36
N PHE A 281 21.11 7.24 -9.08
CA PHE A 281 19.84 7.62 -8.49
C PHE A 281 20.03 8.88 -7.64
N ARG A 282 18.94 9.58 -7.41
CA ARG A 282 18.85 10.76 -6.56
C ARG A 282 17.78 10.49 -5.50
N GLU A 283 17.89 11.15 -4.36
CA GLU A 283 16.98 10.92 -3.24
C GLU A 283 16.26 12.23 -2.90
N ILE A 284 14.93 12.14 -2.79
CA ILE A 284 14.11 13.12 -2.09
C ILE A 284 13.82 12.51 -0.73
N ARG A 285 14.29 13.15 0.33
CA ARG A 285 14.01 12.72 1.70
C ARG A 285 12.82 13.49 2.20
N THR A 286 11.78 12.77 2.48
CA THR A 286 10.56 13.29 3.06
C THR A 286 10.64 13.15 4.57
N SER A 287 9.98 14.00 5.31
CA SER A 287 10.05 13.98 6.77
C SER A 287 8.66 13.89 7.42
N GLY A 288 7.83 12.93 7.05
CA GLY A 288 6.52 12.75 7.66
C GLY A 288 5.49 12.16 6.73
N ASN A 289 4.39 11.98 6.85
CA ASN A 289 3.18 11.46 6.25
C ASN A 289 3.16 11.48 4.70
N PHE A 290 4.13 10.82 4.04
CA PHE A 290 4.09 10.65 2.59
C PHE A 290 2.79 9.93 2.19
N LEU A 291 2.04 10.50 1.27
CA LEU A 291 0.82 9.92 0.75
C LEU A 291 0.98 9.43 -0.68
N ASN A 292 1.54 10.26 -1.54
CA ASN A 292 1.66 9.95 -2.96
C ASN A 292 2.72 10.80 -3.64
N CYS A 293 3.19 10.35 -4.80
CA CYS A 293 3.92 11.18 -5.75
C CYS A 293 3.41 10.93 -7.17
N ALA A 294 3.44 11.97 -7.99
CA ALA A 294 3.14 11.89 -9.41
C ALA A 294 4.13 12.71 -10.21
N GLY A 295 4.43 12.26 -11.43
CA GLY A 295 5.28 12.97 -12.34
C GLY A 295 4.51 13.63 -13.48
N ASP A 296 5.16 14.53 -14.21
CA ASP A 296 4.62 15.12 -15.43
C ASP A 296 5.55 14.93 -16.64
N GLU A 297 5.11 15.41 -17.79
CA GLU A 297 5.85 15.34 -19.06
C GLU A 297 7.14 16.16 -19.09
N ASN A 298 7.39 17.01 -18.07
CA ASN A 298 8.57 17.87 -17.94
C ASN A 298 9.56 17.36 -16.88
N ASP A 299 9.47 16.08 -16.49
CA ASP A 299 10.28 15.47 -15.42
C ASP A 299 10.14 16.15 -14.06
N ARG A 300 9.00 16.80 -13.80
CA ARG A 300 8.68 17.31 -12.47
C ARG A 300 7.96 16.24 -11.68
N ILE A 301 8.18 16.22 -10.39
CA ILE A 301 7.57 15.29 -9.45
C ILE A 301 6.85 16.09 -8.37
N ILE A 302 5.55 15.88 -8.20
CA ILE A 302 4.82 16.37 -7.06
C ILE A 302 4.83 15.29 -5.98
N VAL A 303 5.14 15.68 -4.76
CA VAL A 303 5.11 14.83 -3.58
C VAL A 303 4.02 15.36 -2.66
N THR A 304 3.11 14.50 -2.26
CA THR A 304 1.98 14.83 -1.39
C THR A 304 2.19 14.23 -0.02
N GLU A 305 1.88 15.00 1.02
CA GLU A 305 2.04 14.61 2.40
C GLU A 305 0.85 15.05 3.24
N LYS A 306 0.54 14.28 4.28
CA LYS A 306 -0.47 14.65 5.27
C LYS A 306 0.18 15.50 6.36
N GLY A 307 -0.32 16.72 6.58
CA GLY A 307 -0.03 17.55 7.74
C GLY A 307 -0.95 17.22 8.91
N GLU A 308 -0.85 17.99 10.00
CA GLU A 308 -1.69 17.79 11.21
C GLU A 308 -3.19 18.02 10.92
N GLU A 309 -3.51 19.06 10.14
CA GLU A 309 -4.90 19.37 9.74
C GLU A 309 -5.05 19.51 8.21
N ASP A 310 -3.97 19.34 7.46
CA ASP A 310 -3.87 19.76 6.06
C ASP A 310 -3.05 18.76 5.23
N PHE A 311 -3.15 18.85 3.90
CA PHE A 311 -2.25 18.18 2.97
C PHE A 311 -1.22 19.16 2.43
N ASN A 312 0.03 18.72 2.34
CA ASN A 312 1.15 19.51 1.87
C ASN A 312 1.69 18.96 0.54
N PHE A 313 2.23 19.82 -0.31
CA PHE A 313 2.78 19.46 -1.60
C PHE A 313 4.16 20.08 -1.82
N GLY A 314 5.10 19.27 -2.29
CA GLY A 314 6.40 19.72 -2.80
C GLY A 314 6.54 19.36 -4.27
N ILE A 315 7.15 20.24 -5.07
CA ILE A 315 7.46 19.99 -6.49
C ILE A 315 8.96 19.95 -6.68
N TYR A 316 9.45 18.86 -7.23
CA TYR A 316 10.87 18.56 -7.41
C TYR A 316 11.19 18.35 -8.89
N ASP A 317 12.44 18.62 -9.28
CA ASP A 317 12.93 18.19 -10.59
C ASP A 317 13.53 16.78 -10.55
N ILE A 318 13.95 16.27 -11.70
CA ILE A 318 14.60 14.95 -11.83
C ILE A 318 15.89 14.82 -11.00
N ASN A 319 16.47 15.93 -10.56
CA ASN A 319 17.66 15.92 -9.68
C ASN A 319 17.29 15.86 -8.20
N GLY A 320 16.00 15.81 -7.86
CA GLY A 320 15.51 15.86 -6.49
C GLY A 320 15.68 17.26 -5.86
N ILE A 321 15.86 18.29 -6.69
CA ILE A 321 15.97 19.68 -6.23
C ILE A 321 14.57 20.28 -6.22
N GLU A 322 14.16 20.77 -5.06
CA GLU A 322 12.89 21.48 -4.91
C GLU A 322 12.89 22.76 -5.75
N LYS A 323 11.96 22.86 -6.71
CA LYS A 323 11.85 24.00 -7.62
C LYS A 323 10.77 24.99 -7.21
N GLN A 324 9.79 24.54 -6.44
CA GLN A 324 8.70 25.38 -6.02
C GLN A 324 8.13 24.85 -4.72
N SER A 325 8.21 25.67 -3.69
CA SER A 325 7.45 25.48 -2.48
C SER A 325 6.32 26.51 -2.43
N VAL A 326 5.12 26.09 -2.15
CA VAL A 326 3.96 26.97 -2.06
C VAL A 326 3.61 27.11 -0.58
N ASN A 327 4.05 28.19 0.06
CA ASN A 327 3.78 28.50 1.47
C ASN A 327 2.39 29.10 1.65
N GLY A 328 1.53 28.42 2.37
CA GLY A 328 0.26 28.93 2.86
C GLY A 328 0.31 29.34 4.33
N LYS A 329 1.26 30.22 4.71
CA LYS A 329 1.12 30.93 5.98
C LYS A 329 0.65 32.35 5.71
N THR A 330 -0.63 32.59 5.78
CA THR A 330 -1.12 33.94 6.12
C THR A 330 -0.79 34.17 7.59
N LYS A 331 0.24 34.96 7.86
CA LYS A 331 0.40 35.55 9.18
C LYS A 331 -0.82 36.39 9.48
N THR A 332 -1.65 35.93 10.34
CA THR A 332 -2.47 36.80 11.18
C THR A 332 -1.75 36.89 12.51
N GLU A 333 -1.05 38.00 12.68
CA GLU A 333 -0.61 38.42 14.00
C GLU A 333 -1.85 38.68 14.84
N THR A 334 -2.05 37.86 15.83
CA THR A 334 -2.81 38.24 17.03
C THR A 334 -2.05 37.65 18.21
N GLU A 335 -1.41 38.57 18.90
CA GLU A 335 -0.88 38.30 20.24
C GLU A 335 -2.04 37.85 21.14
N ALA A 336 -1.86 36.81 21.89
CA ALA A 336 -1.92 36.75 23.33
C ALA A 336 -2.23 35.35 23.87
N ASN A 337 -1.48 35.06 24.87
CA ASN A 337 -1.70 34.16 25.99
C ASN A 337 -1.29 32.69 25.82
N GLY A 338 -0.17 32.48 26.54
CA GLY A 338 0.45 31.23 26.82
C GLY A 338 -0.49 30.15 27.30
N GLU A 339 -0.54 29.11 26.52
CA GLU A 339 -0.65 27.74 26.99
C GLU A 339 0.49 26.99 26.32
N THR A 340 1.32 26.41 27.15
CA THR A 340 2.42 25.54 26.79
C THR A 340 1.84 24.38 25.98
N PRO A 341 2.35 24.05 24.76
CA PRO A 341 1.90 22.84 24.09
C PRO A 341 2.23 21.66 24.98
N GLU A 342 1.22 20.87 25.28
CA GLU A 342 1.38 19.60 26.00
C GLU A 342 2.38 18.75 25.19
N LYS A 343 3.50 18.46 25.79
CA LYS A 343 4.58 17.67 25.20
C LYS A 343 4.01 16.28 24.96
N THR A 344 3.66 15.96 23.73
CA THR A 344 3.20 14.62 23.34
C THR A 344 4.27 13.61 23.76
N GLU A 345 3.95 12.82 24.77
CA GLU A 345 4.90 11.90 25.37
C GLU A 345 5.06 10.69 24.44
N THR A 346 6.25 10.54 23.85
CA THR A 346 6.60 9.40 23.02
C THR A 346 7.16 8.30 23.92
N HIS A 347 6.49 7.17 23.95
CA HIS A 347 6.90 5.99 24.70
C HIS A 347 7.54 4.96 23.76
N ILE A 348 8.85 4.94 23.66
CA ILE A 348 9.61 3.93 22.91
C ILE A 348 10.54 3.19 23.88
N ILE A 349 10.38 1.87 23.94
CA ILE A 349 11.24 1.00 24.74
C ILE A 349 12.63 0.97 24.10
N LYS A 350 13.63 1.44 24.85
CA LYS A 350 15.01 1.50 24.36
C LYS A 350 15.68 0.13 24.40
N ASN A 351 16.66 -0.07 23.52
CA ASN A 351 17.53 -1.25 23.49
C ASN A 351 16.80 -2.58 23.23
N VAL A 352 15.61 -2.55 22.62
CA VAL A 352 14.99 -3.76 22.12
C VAL A 352 15.73 -4.19 20.84
N PRO A 353 16.35 -5.39 20.83
CA PRO A 353 17.12 -5.82 19.66
C PRO A 353 16.22 -6.03 18.45
N THR A 354 16.75 -5.78 17.25
CA THR A 354 16.06 -6.02 15.99
C THR A 354 16.81 -7.08 15.20
N PHE A 355 16.11 -8.09 14.71
CA PHE A 355 16.65 -9.16 13.88
C PHE A 355 15.87 -9.31 12.58
N SER A 356 16.55 -9.69 11.49
CA SER A 356 15.89 -10.08 10.25
C SER A 356 15.56 -11.58 10.27
N GLN A 357 14.36 -11.93 9.79
CA GLN A 357 14.02 -13.32 9.51
C GLN A 357 14.65 -13.83 8.20
N MET A 358 14.99 -12.91 7.29
CA MET A 358 15.51 -13.25 5.98
C MET A 358 17.04 -13.40 5.98
N PRO A 359 17.60 -14.34 5.21
CA PRO A 359 16.91 -15.36 4.39
C PRO A 359 16.63 -16.68 5.12
N GLU A 360 17.06 -16.85 6.39
CA GLU A 360 17.10 -18.15 7.07
C GLU A 360 15.72 -18.64 7.54
N TYR A 361 14.77 -17.71 7.76
CA TYR A 361 13.45 -18.01 8.31
C TYR A 361 12.35 -17.28 7.50
N PRO A 362 12.16 -17.60 6.20
CA PRO A 362 11.31 -16.79 5.31
C PRO A 362 9.85 -16.68 5.76
N THR A 363 9.33 -17.64 6.53
CA THR A 363 7.99 -17.59 7.12
C THR A 363 8.03 -17.58 8.66
N GLY A 364 9.13 -17.15 9.27
CA GLY A 364 9.38 -17.24 10.71
C GLY A 364 9.18 -15.94 11.48
N CYS A 365 8.28 -15.06 11.06
CA CYS A 365 8.07 -13.76 11.71
C CYS A 365 7.71 -13.87 13.19
N GLU A 366 6.86 -14.81 13.58
CA GLU A 366 6.49 -15.06 14.98
C GLU A 366 7.68 -15.55 15.80
N THR A 367 8.48 -16.45 15.20
CA THR A 367 9.70 -16.97 15.85
C THR A 367 10.71 -15.85 16.09
N VAL A 368 10.98 -15.02 15.08
CA VAL A 368 11.98 -13.96 15.19
C VAL A 368 11.49 -12.84 16.12
N SER A 369 10.20 -12.50 16.10
CA SER A 369 9.58 -11.58 17.05
C SER A 369 9.69 -12.10 18.50
N ALA A 370 9.45 -13.39 18.72
CA ALA A 370 9.64 -14.04 20.02
C ALA A 370 11.11 -13.99 20.48
N ILE A 371 12.06 -14.22 19.57
CA ILE A 371 13.51 -14.12 19.87
C ILE A 371 13.89 -12.68 20.24
N MET A 372 13.38 -11.66 19.56
CA MET A 372 13.63 -10.26 19.92
C MET A 372 13.11 -9.96 21.33
N ALA A 373 11.90 -10.42 21.69
CA ALA A 373 11.34 -10.27 23.02
C ALA A 373 12.16 -11.01 24.09
N LEU A 374 12.58 -12.25 23.83
CA LEU A 374 13.43 -13.05 24.74
C LEU A 374 14.80 -12.39 24.96
N ARG A 375 15.43 -11.89 23.90
CA ARG A 375 16.72 -11.19 24.00
C ARG A 375 16.60 -9.91 24.83
N TYR A 376 15.53 -9.15 24.64
CA TYR A 376 15.25 -7.99 25.47
C TYR A 376 15.03 -8.38 26.94
N ALA A 377 14.34 -9.48 27.21
CA ALA A 377 14.15 -10.01 28.56
C ALA A 377 15.41 -10.65 29.18
N GLY A 378 16.57 -10.63 28.48
CA GLY A 378 17.87 -11.10 28.97
C GLY A 378 18.18 -12.57 28.68
N TYR A 379 17.41 -13.24 27.82
CA TYR A 379 17.61 -14.66 27.50
C TYR A 379 18.35 -14.84 26.18
N ASN A 380 19.41 -15.63 26.20
CA ASN A 380 20.30 -15.83 25.05
C ASN A 380 20.02 -17.15 24.33
N ILE A 381 18.83 -17.25 23.70
CA ILE A 381 18.45 -18.38 22.86
C ILE A 381 18.58 -18.01 21.38
N THR A 382 18.97 -18.96 20.52
CA THR A 382 18.97 -18.77 19.06
C THR A 382 17.63 -19.18 18.47
N ALA A 383 17.30 -18.66 17.27
CA ALA A 383 16.08 -19.07 16.56
C ALA A 383 16.10 -20.58 16.26
N VAL A 384 17.26 -21.15 15.90
CA VAL A 384 17.42 -22.60 15.71
C VAL A 384 17.01 -23.37 16.97
N GLN A 385 17.56 -23.01 18.14
CA GLN A 385 17.22 -23.67 19.40
C GLN A 385 15.74 -23.54 19.78
N PHE A 386 15.15 -22.36 19.53
CA PHE A 386 13.74 -22.10 19.82
C PHE A 386 12.83 -22.95 18.93
N ILE A 387 13.11 -22.97 17.61
CA ILE A 387 12.33 -23.75 16.64
C ILE A 387 12.41 -25.26 16.93
N ASP A 388 13.63 -25.76 17.18
CA ASP A 388 13.85 -27.21 17.28
C ASP A 388 13.39 -27.80 18.62
N ASN A 389 13.39 -27.04 19.70
CA ASN A 389 13.12 -27.57 21.03
C ASN A 389 11.78 -27.12 21.61
N TYR A 390 11.18 -26.02 21.16
CA TYR A 390 10.02 -25.42 21.82
C TYR A 390 8.85 -25.13 20.88
N LEU A 391 9.08 -24.86 19.58
CA LEU A 391 8.02 -24.50 18.65
C LEU A 391 7.33 -25.77 18.12
N PRO A 392 6.06 -26.03 18.45
CA PRO A 392 5.33 -27.14 17.85
C PRO A 392 5.08 -26.84 16.36
N GLN A 393 5.44 -27.78 15.48
CA GLN A 393 5.33 -27.65 14.05
C GLN A 393 4.53 -28.81 13.45
N SER A 394 3.77 -28.56 12.38
CA SER A 394 3.05 -29.56 11.61
C SER A 394 2.84 -29.12 10.17
N ASP A 395 3.12 -30.01 9.23
CA ASP A 395 2.85 -29.88 7.80
C ASP A 395 1.76 -30.87 7.31
N GLY A 396 0.98 -31.40 8.26
CA GLY A 396 0.04 -32.51 8.10
C GLY A 396 -1.20 -32.18 7.27
N PHE A 397 -1.05 -31.60 6.08
CA PHE A 397 -2.15 -31.50 5.11
C PHE A 397 -2.47 -32.85 4.49
N ASN A 398 -3.74 -33.14 4.36
CA ASN A 398 -4.24 -34.31 3.61
C ASN A 398 -5.51 -33.95 2.84
N GLU A 399 -5.83 -34.78 1.83
CA GLU A 399 -7.03 -34.63 1.04
C GLU A 399 -7.90 -35.90 1.18
N LYS A 400 -9.18 -35.70 1.46
CA LYS A 400 -10.16 -36.78 1.53
C LYS A 400 -11.45 -36.31 0.85
N ASP A 401 -11.93 -37.12 -0.10
CA ASP A 401 -13.16 -36.85 -0.86
C ASP A 401 -13.18 -35.46 -1.53
N GLY A 402 -12.02 -34.98 -2.04
CA GLY A 402 -11.87 -33.69 -2.65
C GLY A 402 -11.87 -32.50 -1.66
N VAL A 403 -11.78 -32.79 -0.35
CA VAL A 403 -11.70 -31.78 0.72
C VAL A 403 -10.30 -31.77 1.32
N ARG A 404 -9.65 -30.62 1.32
CA ARG A 404 -8.35 -30.41 1.98
C ARG A 404 -8.54 -30.27 3.49
N TYR A 405 -7.85 -31.07 4.27
CA TYR A 405 -7.74 -30.99 5.71
C TYR A 405 -6.33 -30.52 6.09
N GLY A 406 -6.20 -29.73 7.15
CA GLY A 406 -4.92 -29.18 7.58
C GLY A 406 -4.84 -28.89 9.07
N PRO A 407 -3.65 -28.57 9.56
CA PRO A 407 -3.41 -28.25 10.95
C PRO A 407 -4.15 -27.00 11.42
N ASP A 408 -4.24 -26.87 12.73
CA ASP A 408 -4.84 -25.73 13.42
C ASP A 408 -3.72 -24.73 13.82
N PRO A 409 -3.68 -23.51 13.29
CA PRO A 409 -2.63 -22.54 13.61
C PRO A 409 -2.65 -22.03 15.06
N GLU A 410 -3.73 -22.30 15.80
CA GLU A 410 -3.77 -22.06 17.26
C GLU A 410 -3.09 -23.15 18.08
N LYS A 411 -2.70 -24.27 17.46
CA LYS A 411 -2.08 -25.43 18.13
C LYS A 411 -0.66 -25.70 17.68
N THR A 412 -0.32 -25.30 16.46
CA THR A 412 0.97 -25.61 15.86
C THR A 412 1.35 -24.57 14.81
N PHE A 413 2.65 -24.35 14.62
CA PHE A 413 3.18 -23.65 13.46
C PHE A 413 2.95 -24.53 12.22
N ILE A 414 2.26 -23.99 11.22
CA ILE A 414 1.92 -24.74 10.01
C ILE A 414 3.10 -24.67 9.01
N GLY A 415 3.70 -25.81 8.74
CA GLY A 415 4.94 -25.92 7.97
C GLY A 415 6.18 -25.71 8.84
N SER A 416 7.18 -25.05 8.31
CA SER A 416 8.42 -24.73 9.03
C SER A 416 8.82 -23.26 8.81
N PRO A 417 9.26 -22.57 9.85
CA PRO A 417 9.80 -21.19 9.73
C PRO A 417 10.95 -21.07 8.72
N ARG A 418 11.66 -22.17 8.46
CA ARG A 418 12.79 -22.24 7.54
C ARG A 418 12.41 -22.50 6.08
N SER A 419 11.13 -22.63 5.79
CA SER A 419 10.61 -22.98 4.46
C SER A 419 9.80 -21.80 3.88
N GLU A 420 10.00 -21.47 2.62
CA GLU A 420 9.13 -20.53 1.89
C GLU A 420 7.69 -21.04 1.74
N GLY A 421 7.48 -22.36 1.84
CA GLY A 421 6.15 -23.00 1.84
C GLY A 421 5.49 -23.13 3.21
N GLY A 422 6.06 -22.54 4.26
CA GLY A 422 5.41 -22.44 5.56
C GLY A 422 4.31 -21.39 5.57
N TYR A 423 3.38 -21.52 6.52
CA TYR A 423 2.34 -20.51 6.75
C TYR A 423 2.70 -19.63 7.96
N GLY A 424 2.68 -20.21 9.16
CA GLY A 424 2.86 -19.50 10.41
C GLY A 424 2.05 -20.13 11.55
N CYS A 425 1.87 -19.37 12.63
CA CYS A 425 1.03 -19.78 13.77
C CYS A 425 0.42 -18.56 14.47
N PHE A 426 -0.53 -18.82 15.37
CA PHE A 426 -1.19 -17.79 16.17
C PHE A 426 -0.71 -17.74 17.61
N ALA A 427 -1.16 -16.72 18.36
CA ALA A 427 -0.69 -16.38 19.69
C ALA A 427 -0.58 -17.56 20.67
N PRO A 428 -1.52 -18.53 20.77
CA PRO A 428 -1.41 -19.64 21.70
C PRO A 428 -0.18 -20.53 21.48
N VAL A 429 0.30 -20.65 20.24
CA VAL A 429 1.50 -21.45 19.91
C VAL A 429 2.76 -20.79 20.43
N ILE A 430 2.90 -19.48 20.22
CA ILE A 430 4.05 -18.70 20.73
C ILE A 430 4.01 -18.57 22.25
N GLU A 431 2.84 -18.35 22.83
CA GLU A 431 2.66 -18.38 24.30
C GLU A 431 3.17 -19.70 24.88
N LYS A 432 2.74 -20.84 24.30
CA LYS A 432 3.18 -22.17 24.75
C LYS A 432 4.69 -22.34 24.62
N ALA A 433 5.26 -22.02 23.46
CA ALA A 433 6.70 -22.15 23.21
C ALA A 433 7.54 -21.29 24.16
N LEU A 434 7.11 -20.06 24.42
CA LEU A 434 7.75 -19.16 25.39
C LEU A 434 7.61 -19.69 26.82
N THR A 435 6.44 -20.20 27.20
CA THR A 435 6.18 -20.76 28.53
C THR A 435 7.03 -22.01 28.78
N ASP A 436 7.13 -22.89 27.80
CA ASP A 436 7.94 -24.11 27.88
C ASP A 436 9.43 -23.76 28.02
N TYR A 437 9.93 -22.76 27.32
CA TYR A 437 11.31 -22.29 27.44
C TYR A 437 11.60 -21.57 28.76
N LEU A 438 10.75 -20.62 29.14
CA LEU A 438 10.96 -19.76 30.30
C LEU A 438 10.67 -20.47 31.64
N GLY A 439 9.81 -21.47 31.63
CA GLY A 439 9.45 -22.27 32.82
C GLY A 439 8.96 -21.40 33.97
N LYS A 440 9.72 -21.39 35.06
CA LYS A 440 9.37 -20.61 36.26
C LYS A 440 10.05 -19.23 36.32
N SER A 441 10.89 -18.88 35.38
CA SER A 441 11.72 -17.64 35.47
C SER A 441 10.93 -16.36 35.12
N LYS A 442 9.98 -16.43 34.23
CA LYS A 442 9.10 -15.31 33.79
C LYS A 442 7.66 -15.81 33.64
N ALA A 443 6.73 -14.88 33.57
CA ALA A 443 5.38 -15.16 33.14
C ALA A 443 5.25 -14.84 31.64
N VAL A 444 4.44 -15.62 30.94
CA VAL A 444 4.01 -15.35 29.57
C VAL A 444 2.51 -15.11 29.61
N ILE A 445 2.06 -14.01 29.07
CA ILE A 445 0.66 -13.60 29.06
C ILE A 445 0.18 -13.62 27.62
N ASN A 446 -0.88 -14.39 27.36
CA ASN A 446 -1.66 -14.23 26.16
C ASN A 446 -2.59 -13.03 26.34
N ALA A 447 -2.24 -11.92 25.69
CA ALA A 447 -2.98 -10.66 25.76
C ALA A 447 -3.94 -10.48 24.56
N THR A 448 -4.35 -11.59 23.93
CA THR A 448 -5.34 -11.62 22.85
C THR A 448 -6.65 -10.97 23.32
N ASP A 449 -7.37 -10.31 22.42
CA ASP A 449 -8.57 -9.50 22.61
C ASP A 449 -8.35 -8.09 23.20
N MET A 450 -7.19 -7.78 23.77
CA MET A 450 -6.87 -6.39 24.12
C MET A 450 -6.74 -5.52 22.87
N THR A 451 -7.16 -4.27 22.92
CA THR A 451 -6.91 -3.29 21.87
C THR A 451 -5.43 -2.90 21.83
N LEU A 452 -4.99 -2.37 20.69
CA LEU A 452 -3.59 -1.91 20.56
C LEU A 452 -3.30 -0.78 21.57
N THR A 453 -4.29 0.07 21.86
CA THR A 453 -4.20 1.12 22.88
C THR A 453 -4.01 0.52 24.28
N GLU A 454 -4.82 -0.47 24.66
CA GLU A 454 -4.66 -1.15 25.97
C GLU A 454 -3.31 -1.86 26.10
N LEU A 455 -2.79 -2.46 25.00
CA LEU A 455 -1.43 -3.02 25.00
C LEU A 455 -0.37 -1.95 25.21
N CYS A 456 -0.52 -0.79 24.56
CA CYS A 456 0.39 0.35 24.74
C CYS A 456 0.39 0.85 26.19
N GLU A 457 -0.78 1.06 26.78
CA GLU A 457 -0.94 1.58 28.13
C GLU A 457 -0.52 0.55 29.21
N SER A 458 -0.85 -0.73 29.01
CA SER A 458 -0.59 -1.75 30.02
C SER A 458 0.84 -2.29 29.99
N TYR A 459 1.45 -2.36 28.80
CA TYR A 459 2.74 -3.04 28.64
C TYR A 459 3.84 -2.12 28.12
N ILE A 460 3.62 -1.41 27.00
CA ILE A 460 4.68 -0.58 26.41
C ILE A 460 5.09 0.56 27.34
N SER A 461 4.14 1.25 27.97
CA SER A 461 4.43 2.29 28.98
C SER A 461 5.24 1.79 30.17
N ASN A 462 5.16 0.49 30.46
CA ASN A 462 5.89 -0.20 31.53
C ASN A 462 7.16 -0.92 31.04
N GLY A 463 7.63 -0.63 29.82
CA GLY A 463 8.87 -1.18 29.29
C GLY A 463 8.80 -2.65 28.85
N MET A 464 7.61 -3.18 28.57
CA MET A 464 7.39 -4.57 28.15
C MET A 464 6.99 -4.60 26.68
N PRO A 465 7.85 -5.03 25.75
CA PRO A 465 7.51 -5.16 24.34
C PRO A 465 6.50 -6.30 24.12
N VAL A 466 5.62 -6.13 23.14
CA VAL A 466 4.49 -7.03 22.88
C VAL A 466 4.63 -7.66 21.49
N ILE A 467 4.59 -8.99 21.43
CA ILE A 467 4.52 -9.75 20.17
C ILE A 467 3.09 -9.61 19.66
N THR A 468 2.89 -9.07 18.45
CA THR A 468 1.56 -8.76 17.88
C THR A 468 1.41 -9.28 16.48
N TRP A 469 0.22 -9.80 16.15
CA TRP A 469 -0.15 -10.21 14.80
C TRP A 469 -0.80 -9.05 14.06
N VAL A 470 -0.14 -8.64 13.02
CA VAL A 470 -0.54 -7.57 12.11
C VAL A 470 -0.37 -8.06 10.67
N THR A 471 -0.24 -7.17 9.68
CA THR A 471 -0.02 -7.60 8.29
C THR A 471 1.32 -7.09 7.76
N ILE A 472 1.91 -7.81 6.81
CA ILE A 472 3.13 -7.38 6.10
C ILE A 472 2.91 -5.97 5.56
N SER A 473 3.79 -5.03 5.95
CA SER A 473 3.74 -3.62 5.55
C SER A 473 2.36 -2.96 5.79
N MET A 474 1.59 -3.47 6.76
CA MET A 474 0.22 -3.05 7.03
C MET A 474 -0.74 -3.15 5.83
N LEU A 475 -0.46 -4.02 4.87
CA LEU A 475 -1.36 -4.32 3.75
C LEU A 475 -2.70 -4.86 4.26
N ASP A 476 -3.73 -4.75 3.44
CA ASP A 476 -5.01 -5.35 3.81
C ASP A 476 -4.96 -6.89 3.77
N THR A 477 -5.83 -7.52 4.54
CA THR A 477 -5.92 -8.98 4.59
C THR A 477 -7.25 -9.48 4.04
N TYR A 478 -7.22 -10.67 3.45
CA TYR A 478 -8.37 -11.37 2.90
C TYR A 478 -8.19 -12.89 3.09
N PRO A 479 -9.27 -13.69 3.04
CA PRO A 479 -9.16 -15.14 3.06
C PRO A 479 -8.40 -15.66 1.83
N ALA A 480 -7.16 -16.15 2.02
CA ALA A 480 -6.30 -16.62 0.94
C ALA A 480 -6.52 -18.10 0.63
N GLU A 481 -6.17 -18.98 1.58
CA GLU A 481 -6.31 -20.41 1.42
C GLU A 481 -7.32 -21.01 2.42
N LYS A 482 -7.96 -22.10 2.01
CA LYS A 482 -8.99 -22.77 2.79
C LYS A 482 -8.64 -24.22 3.03
N TRP A 483 -8.85 -24.67 4.27
CA TRP A 483 -8.89 -26.11 4.62
C TRP A 483 -9.88 -26.37 5.77
N LYS A 484 -10.15 -27.65 6.03
CA LYS A 484 -10.88 -28.06 7.21
C LYS A 484 -9.91 -28.41 8.33
N LEU A 485 -10.19 -27.90 9.51
CA LEU A 485 -9.52 -28.33 10.73
C LEU A 485 -9.97 -29.75 11.12
N GLU A 486 -9.23 -30.37 12.03
CA GLU A 486 -9.53 -31.70 12.56
C GLU A 486 -10.96 -31.82 13.14
N ASN A 487 -11.47 -30.77 13.75
CA ASN A 487 -12.84 -30.70 14.28
C ASN A 487 -13.92 -30.45 13.19
N GLY A 488 -13.56 -30.48 11.92
CA GLY A 488 -14.45 -30.30 10.77
C GLY A 488 -14.84 -28.85 10.44
N LYS A 489 -14.36 -27.85 11.21
CA LYS A 489 -14.59 -26.44 10.90
C LYS A 489 -13.79 -25.99 9.68
N ASP A 490 -14.37 -25.13 8.86
CA ASP A 490 -13.66 -24.44 7.79
C ASP A 490 -12.73 -23.38 8.40
N PHE A 491 -11.50 -23.39 7.98
CA PHE A 491 -10.50 -22.38 8.31
C PHE A 491 -10.01 -21.71 7.03
N TYR A 492 -9.73 -20.41 7.14
CA TYR A 492 -9.21 -19.59 6.04
C TYR A 492 -7.95 -18.90 6.53
N TRP A 493 -6.81 -19.19 5.89
CA TRP A 493 -5.57 -18.48 6.17
C TRP A 493 -5.69 -17.02 5.73
N PRO A 494 -5.40 -16.05 6.60
CA PRO A 494 -5.43 -14.64 6.23
C PRO A 494 -4.21 -14.30 5.35
N ALA A 495 -4.45 -13.72 4.18
CA ALA A 495 -3.38 -13.18 3.33
C ALA A 495 -2.61 -12.08 4.05
N ASN A 496 -1.33 -11.92 3.70
CA ASN A 496 -0.44 -10.91 4.29
C ASN A 496 -0.29 -11.03 5.82
N GLU A 497 -0.64 -12.18 6.41
CA GLU A 497 -0.40 -12.41 7.82
C GLU A 497 1.07 -12.15 8.16
N HIS A 498 1.32 -11.47 9.28
CA HIS A 498 2.65 -11.11 9.74
C HIS A 498 2.66 -10.89 11.25
N CYS A 499 3.80 -11.14 11.85
CA CYS A 499 4.02 -10.93 13.28
C CYS A 499 5.18 -9.96 13.50
N MET A 500 4.93 -8.90 14.27
CA MET A 500 5.94 -7.90 14.65
C MET A 500 6.00 -7.70 16.16
N LEU A 501 7.13 -7.20 16.63
CA LEU A 501 7.30 -6.85 18.05
C LEU A 501 6.96 -5.36 18.25
N LEU A 502 5.82 -5.05 18.86
CA LEU A 502 5.44 -3.70 19.27
C LEU A 502 6.37 -3.23 20.37
N ILE A 503 7.02 -2.07 20.17
CA ILE A 503 8.04 -1.53 21.08
C ILE A 503 7.79 -0.09 21.50
N GLY A 504 6.79 0.57 20.94
CA GLY A 504 6.55 1.97 21.27
C GLY A 504 5.27 2.53 20.65
N TYR A 505 4.92 3.71 21.13
CA TYR A 505 3.81 4.51 20.59
C TYR A 505 4.01 5.99 20.89
N ASP A 506 3.36 6.82 20.12
CA ASP A 506 3.10 8.23 20.41
C ASP A 506 1.58 8.50 20.25
N SER A 507 1.16 9.76 20.19
CA SER A 507 -0.26 10.12 20.01
C SER A 507 -0.87 9.55 18.72
N GLU A 508 -0.06 9.38 17.67
CA GLU A 508 -0.54 9.10 16.31
C GLU A 508 -0.06 7.78 15.75
N SER A 509 1.01 7.21 16.32
CA SER A 509 1.71 6.09 15.71
C SER A 509 2.09 5.00 16.70
N CYS A 510 2.29 3.80 16.16
CA CYS A 510 2.89 2.67 16.85
C CYS A 510 4.23 2.32 16.19
N TYR A 511 5.20 1.87 17.02
CA TYR A 511 6.55 1.50 16.61
C TYR A 511 6.75 0.01 16.80
N PHE A 512 7.21 -0.67 15.75
CA PHE A 512 7.41 -2.11 15.75
C PHE A 512 8.84 -2.45 15.33
N ASN A 513 9.43 -3.46 15.94
CA ASN A 513 10.55 -4.16 15.34
C ASN A 513 9.99 -5.21 14.37
N ASP A 514 10.21 -5.00 13.09
CA ASP A 514 9.69 -5.84 12.02
C ASP A 514 10.77 -6.84 11.58
N PRO A 515 10.55 -8.15 11.78
CA PRO A 515 11.52 -9.17 11.41
C PRO A 515 11.66 -9.33 9.89
N TYR A 516 10.64 -8.99 9.10
CA TYR A 516 10.70 -9.11 7.64
C TYR A 516 11.72 -8.13 7.03
N VAL A 517 11.73 -6.90 7.52
CA VAL A 517 12.69 -5.88 7.07
C VAL A 517 13.93 -5.76 7.97
N GLY A 518 13.94 -6.40 9.12
CA GLY A 518 15.07 -6.42 10.06
C GLY A 518 15.36 -5.07 10.72
N LYS A 519 14.36 -4.22 10.91
CA LYS A 519 14.50 -2.88 11.51
C LYS A 519 13.23 -2.44 12.23
N THR A 520 13.36 -1.36 13.02
CA THR A 520 12.19 -0.67 13.57
C THR A 520 11.44 0.07 12.48
N VAL A 521 10.13 -0.08 12.47
CA VAL A 521 9.18 0.58 11.57
C VAL A 521 8.15 1.36 12.38
N LYS A 522 7.58 2.39 11.77
CA LYS A 522 6.55 3.22 12.37
C LYS A 522 5.30 3.19 11.48
N TYR A 523 4.14 3.00 12.08
CA TYR A 523 2.86 3.01 11.36
C TYR A 523 1.83 3.87 12.09
N PRO A 524 0.91 4.54 11.36
CA PRO A 524 -0.22 5.23 11.96
C PRO A 524 -1.02 4.32 12.90
N LYS A 525 -1.37 4.82 14.08
CA LYS A 525 -2.04 4.04 15.13
C LYS A 525 -3.35 3.43 14.65
N ALA A 526 -4.16 4.23 13.93
CA ALA A 526 -5.42 3.75 13.38
C ALA A 526 -5.25 2.62 12.36
N LEU A 527 -4.20 2.69 11.51
CA LEU A 527 -3.89 1.64 10.56
C LEU A 527 -3.42 0.37 11.27
N ALA A 528 -2.45 0.50 12.18
CA ALA A 528 -1.96 -0.62 12.96
C ALA A 528 -3.08 -1.31 13.74
N GLU A 529 -3.96 -0.53 14.38
CA GLU A 529 -5.17 -1.01 15.06
C GLU A 529 -6.10 -1.78 14.10
N SER A 530 -6.34 -1.22 12.91
CA SER A 530 -7.19 -1.86 11.90
C SER A 530 -6.64 -3.22 11.48
N ARG A 531 -5.35 -3.35 11.21
CA ARG A 531 -4.73 -4.62 10.80
C ARG A 531 -4.63 -5.62 11.94
N TYR A 532 -4.30 -5.15 13.13
CA TYR A 532 -4.32 -5.93 14.35
C TYR A 532 -5.71 -6.53 14.65
N ASN A 533 -6.77 -5.71 14.52
CA ASN A 533 -8.15 -6.16 14.68
C ASN A 533 -8.55 -7.23 13.65
N LYS A 534 -8.13 -7.08 12.39
CA LYS A 534 -8.42 -8.03 11.31
C LYS A 534 -7.73 -9.40 11.51
N LEU A 535 -6.62 -9.44 12.23
CA LEU A 535 -5.95 -10.70 12.60
C LEU A 535 -6.35 -11.22 13.99
N GLY A 536 -7.48 -10.75 14.52
CA GLY A 536 -8.07 -11.31 15.74
C GLY A 536 -7.46 -10.78 17.02
N LYS A 537 -6.84 -9.59 17.00
CA LYS A 537 -6.23 -8.92 18.15
C LYS A 537 -5.27 -9.80 18.93
N GLN A 538 -4.45 -10.56 18.23
CA GLN A 538 -3.57 -11.54 18.84
C GLN A 538 -2.29 -10.90 19.38
N ALA A 539 -1.98 -11.17 20.65
CA ALA A 539 -0.81 -10.60 21.33
C ALA A 539 -0.24 -11.54 22.40
N VAL A 540 1.09 -11.51 22.57
CA VAL A 540 1.80 -12.25 23.61
C VAL A 540 2.85 -11.35 24.25
N VAL A 541 2.94 -11.39 25.60
CA VAL A 541 3.87 -10.56 26.39
C VAL A 541 4.67 -11.43 27.34
N ILE A 542 5.96 -11.12 27.48
CA ILE A 542 6.83 -11.68 28.54
C ILE A 542 6.87 -10.67 29.69
N THR A 543 6.49 -11.10 30.89
CA THR A 543 6.46 -10.24 32.08
C THR A 543 7.22 -10.86 33.25
N ASP A 544 7.53 -10.03 34.25
CA ASP A 544 7.94 -10.57 35.56
C ASP A 544 6.76 -11.27 36.23
N LYS A 545 7.03 -12.33 36.97
CA LYS A 545 5.99 -12.95 37.80
C LYS A 545 5.54 -11.98 38.87
N ILE A 546 4.25 -11.80 38.98
CA ILE A 546 3.66 -11.14 40.15
C ILE A 546 3.81 -12.15 41.32
N ASN A 547 4.67 -11.83 42.30
CA ASN A 547 4.83 -12.60 43.53
C ASN A 547 3.58 -12.53 44.39
#